data_ae646d1817a7a9198f332d99442baef0
#
_entry.id   ae646d1817a7a9198f332d99442baef0
#
_cell.length_a   1.000
_cell.length_b   1.000
_cell.length_c   1.000
_cell.angle_alpha   90.00
_cell.angle_beta   90.00
_cell.angle_gamma   90.00
#
_symmetry.space_group_name_H-M   'P 1'
#
loop_
_entity.id
_entity.type
_entity.pdbx_description
1 polymer ?
#
loop_
_entity_poly.entity_id
_entity_poly.type
_entity_poly.pdbx_seq_one_letter_code
_entity_poly.pdbx_strand_id
1 'polypeptide(L)'
;DNRHFVATIGRIEVYPNGAAIIPGQVSMILDLRASNAVSRDRFLSSLQLAFAEISSRETCEIGMDPISAASVALMDDALRTHLANSSEELGLSHISIASGAGHDMAHMSRIAPAAMVFIPCKDGLSHCPDEFATPEAIARGSAVLTHTVLKLAGGDI
;
A
#
# COMPACT_ATOMS: atom_id res chain seq x y z
N ASP A 1 -6.87 -12.41 7.07
CA ASP A 1 -7.60 -11.53 6.17
C ASP A 1 -6.68 -11.07 5.04
N ASN A 2 -6.85 -11.61 3.83
CA ASN A 2 -5.98 -11.35 2.67
C ASN A 2 -6.45 -10.15 1.82
N ARG A 3 -7.33 -9.31 2.35
CA ARG A 3 -7.95 -8.21 1.59
C ARG A 3 -6.99 -7.11 1.12
N HIS A 4 -5.73 -7.12 1.59
CA HIS A 4 -4.72 -6.13 1.25
C HIS A 4 -3.40 -6.79 0.85
N PHE A 5 -3.49 -7.75 -0.06
CA PHE A 5 -2.35 -8.41 -0.66
C PHE A 5 -2.43 -8.24 -2.18
N VAL A 6 -1.39 -7.64 -2.77
CA VAL A 6 -1.29 -7.39 -4.21
C VAL A 6 0.08 -7.81 -4.70
N ALA A 7 0.12 -8.52 -5.80
CA ALA A 7 1.33 -8.89 -6.52
C ALA A 7 1.16 -8.53 -7.99
N THR A 8 2.01 -7.67 -8.52
CA THR A 8 1.91 -7.16 -9.90
C THR A 8 3.26 -7.25 -10.58
N ILE A 9 3.29 -7.84 -11.77
CA ILE A 9 4.45 -7.74 -12.67
C ILE A 9 4.22 -6.52 -13.55
N GLY A 10 4.90 -5.41 -13.19
CA GLY A 10 4.76 -4.12 -13.88
C GLY A 10 5.75 -3.90 -15.02
N ARG A 11 6.80 -4.72 -15.11
CA ARG A 11 7.82 -4.63 -16.15
C ARG A 11 8.27 -6.02 -16.57
N ILE A 12 8.35 -6.24 -17.87
CA ILE A 12 8.91 -7.46 -18.49
C ILE A 12 9.85 -7.02 -19.60
N GLU A 13 11.08 -7.49 -19.56
CA GLU A 13 12.07 -7.29 -20.60
C GLU A 13 12.52 -8.63 -21.14
N VAL A 14 12.55 -8.75 -22.44
CA VAL A 14 12.90 -9.98 -23.17
C VAL A 14 14.13 -9.71 -24.02
N TYR A 15 15.12 -10.57 -23.97
CA TYR A 15 16.33 -10.46 -24.79
C TYR A 15 16.53 -11.74 -25.62
N PRO A 16 16.84 -11.60 -26.91
CA PRO A 16 17.08 -10.38 -27.69
C PRO A 16 15.82 -9.73 -28.27
N ASN A 17 14.62 -10.15 -27.90
CA ASN A 17 13.33 -9.55 -28.30
C ASN A 17 13.14 -9.45 -29.82
N GLY A 18 13.49 -10.47 -30.54
CA GLY A 18 13.34 -10.59 -32.00
C GLY A 18 12.14 -11.44 -32.39
N ALA A 19 11.41 -11.06 -33.44
CA ALA A 19 10.15 -11.72 -33.84
C ALA A 19 10.28 -13.21 -34.17
N ALA A 20 11.46 -13.68 -34.57
CA ALA A 20 11.72 -15.06 -34.91
C ALA A 20 12.91 -15.67 -34.13
N ILE A 21 13.20 -15.13 -32.97
CA ILE A 21 14.33 -15.57 -32.14
C ILE A 21 13.79 -16.04 -30.79
N ILE A 22 14.20 -17.23 -30.37
CA ILE A 22 13.85 -17.77 -29.05
C ILE A 22 14.57 -16.91 -28.00
N PRO A 23 13.84 -16.35 -27.01
CA PRO A 23 14.44 -15.57 -25.97
C PRO A 23 15.45 -16.37 -25.15
N GLY A 24 16.65 -15.78 -24.92
CA GLY A 24 17.67 -16.34 -24.04
C GLY A 24 17.58 -15.84 -22.60
N GLN A 25 16.90 -14.69 -22.41
CA GLN A 25 16.75 -14.10 -21.09
C GLN A 25 15.44 -13.32 -21.00
N VAL A 26 14.78 -13.39 -19.82
CA VAL A 26 13.64 -12.55 -19.45
C VAL A 26 13.91 -11.94 -18.07
N SER A 27 13.74 -10.65 -17.95
CA SER A 27 13.80 -9.91 -16.68
C SER A 27 12.41 -9.36 -16.36
N MET A 28 11.99 -9.50 -15.09
CA MET A 28 10.69 -9.01 -14.63
C MET A 28 10.84 -8.27 -13.31
N ILE A 29 10.01 -7.23 -13.12
CA ILE A 29 9.89 -6.55 -11.81
C ILE A 29 8.56 -6.92 -11.20
N LEU A 30 8.62 -7.57 -10.04
CA LEU A 30 7.46 -7.87 -9.20
C LEU A 30 7.32 -6.80 -8.12
N ASP A 31 6.21 -6.05 -8.14
CA ASP A 31 5.76 -5.21 -7.03
C ASP A 31 4.85 -6.04 -6.13
N LEU A 32 5.26 -6.24 -4.89
CA LEU A 32 4.55 -7.02 -3.89
C LEU A 32 4.19 -6.13 -2.71
N ARG A 33 2.88 -5.99 -2.47
CA ARG A 33 2.34 -5.20 -1.35
C ARG A 33 1.46 -6.06 -0.47
N ALA A 34 1.72 -6.03 0.83
CA ALA A 34 0.97 -6.79 1.82
C ALA A 34 0.77 -5.97 3.11
N SER A 35 -0.41 -6.07 3.71
CA SER A 35 -0.72 -5.42 4.99
C SER A 35 -0.03 -6.08 6.19
N ASN A 36 0.56 -7.27 6.04
CA ASN A 36 1.33 -7.93 7.08
C ASN A 36 2.53 -8.70 6.51
N ALA A 37 3.59 -8.76 7.29
CA ALA A 37 4.84 -9.41 6.90
C ALA A 37 4.68 -10.93 6.70
N VAL A 38 3.85 -11.59 7.50
CA VAL A 38 3.66 -13.05 7.42
C VAL A 38 3.10 -13.48 6.07
N SER A 39 2.09 -12.77 5.56
CA SER A 39 1.51 -13.06 4.23
C SER A 39 2.52 -12.80 3.11
N ARG A 40 3.30 -11.72 3.22
CA ARG A 40 4.36 -11.40 2.27
C ARG A 40 5.42 -12.52 2.23
N ASP A 41 5.95 -12.90 3.39
CA ASP A 41 7.04 -13.86 3.49
C ASP A 41 6.60 -15.25 3.07
N ARG A 42 5.35 -15.64 3.37
CA ARG A 42 4.75 -16.89 2.88
C ARG A 42 4.67 -16.91 1.36
N PHE A 43 4.23 -15.82 0.75
CA PHE A 43 4.16 -15.73 -0.71
C PHE A 43 5.54 -15.81 -1.36
N LEU A 44 6.54 -15.07 -0.83
CA LEU A 44 7.91 -15.11 -1.33
C LEU A 44 8.50 -16.52 -1.23
N SER A 45 8.29 -17.21 -0.11
CA SER A 45 8.73 -18.61 0.06
C SER A 45 8.05 -19.55 -0.94
N SER A 46 6.75 -19.39 -1.18
CA SER A 46 6.02 -20.18 -2.19
C SER A 46 6.53 -19.92 -3.60
N LEU A 47 6.87 -18.68 -3.90
CA LEU A 47 7.43 -18.28 -5.19
C LEU A 47 8.82 -18.90 -5.42
N GLN A 48 9.68 -18.88 -4.39
CA GLN A 48 11.00 -19.52 -4.43
C GLN A 48 10.91 -21.02 -4.68
N LEU A 49 9.99 -21.71 -4.02
CA LEU A 49 9.74 -23.14 -4.24
C LEU A 49 9.27 -23.41 -5.67
N ALA A 50 8.34 -22.59 -6.20
CA ALA A 50 7.89 -22.71 -7.58
C ALA A 50 9.02 -22.48 -8.59
N PHE A 51 9.91 -21.51 -8.35
CA PHE A 51 11.07 -21.27 -9.20
C PHE A 51 12.04 -22.45 -9.19
N ALA A 52 12.31 -23.02 -8.02
CA ALA A 52 13.15 -24.22 -7.93
C ALA A 52 12.55 -25.42 -8.67
N GLU A 53 11.24 -25.63 -8.56
CA GLU A 53 10.52 -26.68 -9.29
C GLU A 53 10.60 -26.46 -10.80
N ILE A 54 10.31 -25.25 -11.28
CA ILE A 54 10.39 -24.91 -12.71
C ILE A 54 11.81 -25.12 -13.23
N SER A 55 12.82 -24.59 -12.54
CA SER A 55 14.22 -24.73 -12.93
C SER A 55 14.70 -26.20 -12.97
N SER A 56 14.14 -27.06 -12.12
CA SER A 56 14.48 -28.49 -12.13
C SER A 56 13.81 -29.24 -13.28
N ARG A 57 12.68 -28.78 -13.78
CA ARG A 57 11.90 -29.42 -14.84
C ARG A 57 12.25 -28.88 -16.22
N GLU A 58 12.52 -27.59 -16.30
CA GLU A 58 12.83 -26.88 -17.54
C GLU A 58 14.33 -26.55 -17.61
N THR A 59 14.87 -26.34 -18.81
CA THR A 59 16.28 -25.94 -19.00
C THR A 59 16.46 -24.42 -18.81
N CYS A 60 16.03 -23.91 -17.66
CA CYS A 60 16.18 -22.49 -17.34
C CYS A 60 16.59 -22.29 -15.89
N GLU A 61 17.32 -21.23 -15.62
CA GLU A 61 17.62 -20.75 -14.26
C GLU A 61 16.69 -19.58 -13.94
N ILE A 62 16.10 -19.61 -12.74
CA ILE A 62 15.27 -18.51 -12.26
C ILE A 62 15.86 -18.00 -10.96
N GLY A 63 16.30 -16.73 -10.98
CA GLY A 63 16.79 -16.00 -9.80
C GLY A 63 15.79 -14.92 -9.38
N MET A 64 15.85 -14.53 -8.11
CA MET A 64 15.07 -13.42 -7.58
C MET A 64 15.91 -12.63 -6.58
N ASP A 65 16.12 -11.36 -6.91
CA ASP A 65 16.88 -10.42 -6.07
C ASP A 65 15.96 -9.29 -5.59
N PRO A 66 15.93 -8.99 -4.29
CA PRO A 66 15.17 -7.88 -3.78
C PRO A 66 15.79 -6.54 -4.20
N ILE A 67 15.03 -5.70 -4.90
CA ILE A 67 15.45 -4.34 -5.28
C ILE A 67 15.25 -3.39 -4.09
N SER A 68 14.15 -3.53 -3.39
CA SER A 68 13.83 -2.76 -2.19
C SER A 68 12.89 -3.54 -1.29
N ALA A 69 12.93 -3.25 0.01
CA ALA A 69 11.99 -3.80 0.96
C ALA A 69 11.60 -2.71 1.98
N ALA A 70 10.31 -2.44 2.09
CA ALA A 70 9.75 -1.58 3.11
C ALA A 70 9.04 -2.41 4.18
N SER A 71 9.16 -1.99 5.42
CA SER A 71 8.37 -2.56 6.52
C SER A 71 6.94 -2.05 6.46
N VAL A 72 5.99 -2.85 6.92
CA VAL A 72 4.62 -2.39 7.16
C VAL A 72 4.66 -1.29 8.23
N ALA A 73 4.05 -0.15 7.92
CA ALA A 73 3.89 0.95 8.88
C ALA A 73 2.52 0.84 9.53
N LEU A 74 2.49 0.56 10.84
CA LEU A 74 1.27 0.55 11.62
C LEU A 74 0.99 1.97 12.11
N MET A 75 -0.23 2.44 11.88
CA MET A 75 -0.68 3.71 12.44
C MET A 75 -1.11 3.52 13.90
N ASP A 76 -0.87 4.56 14.70
CA ASP A 76 -1.15 4.57 16.14
C ASP A 76 -2.65 4.40 16.41
N ASP A 77 -3.00 3.43 17.27
CA ASP A 77 -4.38 3.08 17.58
C ASP A 77 -5.11 4.18 18.37
N ALA A 78 -4.42 4.92 19.23
CA ALA A 78 -5.03 6.01 19.97
C ALA A 78 -5.40 7.17 19.04
N LEU A 79 -4.49 7.56 18.15
CA LEU A 79 -4.76 8.60 17.14
C LEU A 79 -5.89 8.18 16.18
N ARG A 80 -5.92 6.92 15.76
CA ARG A 80 -7.01 6.38 14.93
C ARG A 80 -8.36 6.45 15.65
N THR A 81 -8.37 6.14 16.94
CA THR A 81 -9.57 6.25 17.78
C THR A 81 -10.01 7.70 17.92
N HIS A 82 -9.10 8.64 18.13
CA HIS A 82 -9.44 10.07 18.16
C HIS A 82 -10.04 10.57 16.86
N LEU A 83 -9.49 10.14 15.71
CA LEU A 83 -10.03 10.49 14.39
C LEU A 83 -11.43 9.90 14.15
N ALA A 84 -11.66 8.66 14.59
CA ALA A 84 -12.97 8.02 14.52
C ALA A 84 -14.02 8.77 15.36
N ASN A 85 -13.70 9.05 16.63
CA ASN A 85 -14.56 9.80 17.54
C ASN A 85 -14.86 11.22 17.00
N SER A 86 -13.87 11.91 16.46
CA SER A 86 -14.05 13.22 15.82
C SER A 86 -14.99 13.16 14.63
N SER A 87 -14.92 12.08 13.82
CA SER A 87 -15.85 11.87 12.72
C SER A 87 -17.27 11.68 13.21
N GLU A 88 -17.48 10.87 14.25
CA GLU A 88 -18.80 10.61 14.85
C GLU A 88 -19.40 11.89 15.44
N GLU A 89 -18.62 12.68 16.18
CA GLU A 89 -19.07 13.95 16.77
C GLU A 89 -19.48 14.99 15.72
N LEU A 90 -18.81 14.96 14.55
CA LEU A 90 -19.18 15.79 13.40
C LEU A 90 -20.32 15.20 12.57
N GLY A 91 -20.89 14.06 12.96
CA GLY A 91 -21.97 13.38 12.23
C GLY A 91 -21.52 12.79 10.90
N LEU A 92 -20.23 12.47 10.75
CA LEU A 92 -19.65 11.93 9.53
C LEU A 92 -19.41 10.42 9.67
N SER A 93 -19.84 9.65 8.67
CA SER A 93 -19.52 8.23 8.58
C SER A 93 -18.04 8.03 8.29
N HIS A 94 -17.44 7.01 8.88
CA HIS A 94 -16.05 6.66 8.66
C HIS A 94 -15.83 5.15 8.59
N ILE A 95 -14.72 4.74 8.02
CA ILE A 95 -14.25 3.35 8.00
C ILE A 95 -12.73 3.31 8.25
N SER A 96 -12.28 2.24 8.87
CA SER A 96 -10.84 1.96 8.99
C SER A 96 -10.38 1.13 7.80
N ILE A 97 -9.39 1.65 7.06
CA ILE A 97 -8.83 1.00 5.87
C ILE A 97 -7.31 0.89 5.98
N ALA A 98 -6.74 -0.10 5.29
CA ALA A 98 -5.31 -0.15 5.05
C ALA A 98 -4.98 0.56 3.73
N SER A 99 -3.88 1.29 3.68
CA SER A 99 -3.35 1.84 2.42
C SER A 99 -2.41 0.83 1.76
N GLY A 100 -2.59 0.62 0.47
CA GLY A 100 -1.65 -0.12 -0.37
C GLY A 100 -0.53 0.76 -0.94
N ALA A 101 -0.60 2.08 -0.78
CA ALA A 101 0.40 3.03 -1.28
C ALA A 101 1.48 3.33 -0.22
N GLY A 102 2.65 3.77 -0.66
CA GLY A 102 3.67 4.34 0.21
C GLY A 102 3.31 5.78 0.58
N HIS A 103 3.51 6.14 1.85
CA HIS A 103 3.26 7.47 2.38
C HIS A 103 4.42 7.91 3.28
N ASP A 104 4.66 9.20 3.36
CA ASP A 104 5.67 9.78 4.27
C ASP A 104 5.38 9.43 5.74
N MET A 105 4.11 9.18 6.08
CA MET A 105 3.72 8.70 7.41
C MET A 105 4.36 7.36 7.80
N ALA A 106 4.78 6.53 6.84
CA ALA A 106 5.57 5.33 7.11
C ALA A 106 6.96 5.65 7.69
N HIS A 107 7.51 6.81 7.38
CA HIS A 107 8.73 7.31 7.98
C HIS A 107 8.46 7.97 9.34
N MET A 108 7.41 8.78 9.43
CA MET A 108 7.03 9.48 10.66
C MET A 108 6.63 8.50 11.78
N SER A 109 5.93 7.41 11.47
CA SER A 109 5.52 6.40 12.44
C SER A 109 6.68 5.67 13.15
N ARG A 110 7.92 5.84 12.64
CA ARG A 110 9.14 5.28 13.28
C ARG A 110 9.68 6.16 14.41
N ILE A 111 9.29 7.42 14.45
CA ILE A 111 9.82 8.42 15.38
C ILE A 111 8.75 9.04 16.28
N ALA A 112 7.48 8.94 15.90
CA ALA A 112 6.34 9.46 16.67
C ALA A 112 5.07 8.67 16.37
N PRO A 113 4.06 8.66 17.27
CA PRO A 113 2.71 8.20 16.93
C PRO A 113 2.18 8.94 15.71
N ALA A 114 1.64 8.21 14.76
CA ALA A 114 1.19 8.75 13.48
C ALA A 114 -0.12 8.09 13.03
N ALA A 115 -0.97 8.86 12.36
CA ALA A 115 -2.18 8.37 11.71
C ALA A 115 -2.47 9.20 10.45
N MET A 116 -3.38 8.72 9.61
CA MET A 116 -3.78 9.38 8.37
C MET A 116 -5.30 9.45 8.25
N VAL A 117 -5.78 10.49 7.58
CA VAL A 117 -7.17 10.62 7.15
C VAL A 117 -7.20 10.52 5.63
N PHE A 118 -7.99 9.59 5.12
CA PHE A 118 -8.32 9.51 3.70
C PHE A 118 -9.69 10.13 3.46
N ILE A 119 -9.87 10.71 2.30
CA ILE A 119 -11.13 11.26 1.84
C ILE A 119 -11.61 10.50 0.59
N PRO A 120 -12.92 10.43 0.33
CA PRO A 120 -13.43 9.84 -0.90
C PRO A 120 -12.89 10.56 -2.13
N CYS A 121 -12.48 9.80 -3.14
CA CYS A 121 -12.15 10.31 -4.45
C CYS A 121 -13.06 9.70 -5.53
N LYS A 122 -13.17 10.39 -6.65
CA LYS A 122 -14.01 9.99 -7.78
C LYS A 122 -13.62 8.58 -8.23
N ASP A 123 -14.59 7.68 -8.27
CA ASP A 123 -14.46 6.28 -8.71
C ASP A 123 -13.36 5.48 -7.99
N GLY A 124 -12.86 5.98 -6.85
CA GLY A 124 -11.73 5.38 -6.13
C GLY A 124 -10.40 5.46 -6.89
N LEU A 125 -10.30 6.31 -7.89
CA LEU A 125 -9.11 6.47 -8.72
C LEU A 125 -7.99 7.17 -7.95
N SER A 126 -6.76 6.70 -8.18
CA SER A 126 -5.53 7.27 -7.62
C SER A 126 -4.39 7.09 -8.61
N HIS A 127 -3.38 7.96 -8.56
CA HIS A 127 -2.21 7.92 -9.42
C HIS A 127 -2.51 8.03 -10.93
N CYS A 128 -3.55 8.76 -11.29
CA CYS A 128 -3.93 9.00 -12.68
C CYS A 128 -4.46 10.43 -12.87
N PRO A 129 -4.52 10.94 -14.10
CA PRO A 129 -4.99 12.32 -14.39
C PRO A 129 -6.46 12.58 -13.98
N ASP A 130 -7.28 11.53 -13.86
CA ASP A 130 -8.69 11.62 -13.49
C ASP A 130 -8.92 11.55 -11.96
N GLU A 131 -7.86 11.46 -11.15
CA GLU A 131 -7.95 11.52 -9.70
C GLU A 131 -8.55 12.85 -9.25
N PHE A 132 -9.66 12.79 -8.53
CA PHE A 132 -10.38 13.98 -8.11
C PHE A 132 -11.12 13.75 -6.79
N ALA A 133 -11.01 14.70 -5.88
CA ALA A 133 -11.83 14.77 -4.67
C ALA A 133 -12.73 16.02 -4.73
N THR A 134 -13.98 15.88 -4.32
CA THR A 134 -14.90 17.02 -4.29
C THR A 134 -14.53 18.01 -3.19
N PRO A 135 -14.84 19.32 -3.35
CA PRO A 135 -14.64 20.31 -2.29
C PRO A 135 -15.28 19.90 -0.95
N GLU A 136 -16.43 19.23 -0.99
CA GLU A 136 -17.14 18.74 0.20
C GLU A 136 -16.35 17.60 0.90
N ALA A 137 -15.76 16.68 0.14
CA ALA A 137 -14.93 15.62 0.70
C ALA A 137 -13.69 16.21 1.35
N ILE A 138 -13.04 17.17 0.71
CA ILE A 138 -11.89 17.90 1.26
C ILE A 138 -12.28 18.64 2.54
N ALA A 139 -13.37 19.37 2.53
CA ALA A 139 -13.85 20.11 3.69
C ALA A 139 -14.15 19.19 4.89
N ARG A 140 -14.82 18.05 4.65
CA ARG A 140 -15.13 17.07 5.69
C ARG A 140 -13.85 16.45 6.27
N GLY A 141 -12.91 16.02 5.45
CA GLY A 141 -11.64 15.48 5.93
C GLY A 141 -10.82 16.50 6.72
N SER A 142 -10.79 17.76 6.24
CA SER A 142 -10.13 18.87 6.95
C SER A 142 -10.81 19.16 8.29
N ALA A 143 -12.14 19.11 8.37
CA ALA A 143 -12.88 19.32 9.62
C ALA A 143 -12.54 18.22 10.65
N VAL A 144 -12.51 16.95 10.25
CA VAL A 144 -12.14 15.83 11.13
C VAL A 144 -10.71 16.02 11.66
N LEU A 145 -9.77 16.36 10.77
CA LEU A 145 -8.38 16.57 11.16
C LEU A 145 -8.25 17.74 12.14
N THR A 146 -8.88 18.88 11.82
CA THR A 146 -8.85 20.08 12.67
C THR A 146 -9.45 19.80 14.05
N HIS A 147 -10.63 19.17 14.09
CA HIS A 147 -11.31 18.80 15.33
C HIS A 147 -10.44 17.88 16.20
N THR A 148 -9.82 16.88 15.61
CA THR A 148 -8.92 15.96 16.31
C THR A 148 -7.70 16.69 16.86
N VAL A 149 -7.05 17.55 16.07
CA VAL A 149 -5.87 18.30 16.49
C VAL A 149 -6.20 19.26 17.65
N LEU A 150 -7.33 19.98 17.58
CA LEU A 150 -7.76 20.87 18.65
C LEU A 150 -8.01 20.10 19.95
N LYS A 151 -8.69 18.96 19.91
CA LYS A 151 -8.89 18.11 21.10
C LYS A 151 -7.59 17.62 21.70
N LEU A 152 -6.66 17.14 20.88
CA LEU A 152 -5.35 16.68 21.36
C LEU A 152 -4.49 17.82 21.93
N ALA A 153 -4.68 19.03 21.44
CA ALA A 153 -4.01 20.23 21.95
C ALA A 153 -4.66 20.80 23.24
N GLY A 154 -5.73 20.18 23.76
CA GLY A 154 -6.45 20.65 24.95
C GLY A 154 -7.37 21.84 24.69
N GLY A 155 -7.79 22.02 23.42
CA GLY A 155 -8.77 23.04 23.05
C GLY A 155 -10.19 22.61 23.43
N ASP A 156 -10.98 23.54 24.01
CA ASP A 156 -12.43 23.38 24.12
C ASP A 156 -13.05 23.54 22.73
N ILE A 157 -13.87 22.58 22.31
CA ILE A 157 -14.58 22.58 21.02
C ILE A 157 -16.08 22.52 21.29
#